data_18313b1e2c42b5fc66bc4319c3a658a2
#
_entry.id   18313b1e2c42b5fc66bc4319c3a658a2
#
_cell.length_a   1.000
_cell.length_b   1.000
_cell.length_c   1.000
_cell.angle_alpha   90.00
_cell.angle_beta   90.00
_cell.angle_gamma   90.00
#
_symmetry.space_group_name_H-M   'P 1'
#
loop_
_entity.id
_entity.type
_entity.pdbx_description
1 polymer ?
#
loop_
_entity_poly.entity_id
_entity_poly.type
_entity_poly.pdbx_seq_one_letter_code
_entity_poly.pdbx_strand_id
1 'polypeptide(L)'
;MDRTVDAMMASLEAGDLVAALKVLNDRVVQRYSAVYRLTADRRLENVAFVDKLALPYPEHLQAVPYGMSFCQFTFADGEFRTSDSSMDHRLDGHPYKGLVKSYHAASIVGNDGEITGTICHFDLDAAPLADADFERLQAAARVLSTHLPPRDA
;
A
#
# COMPACT_ATOMS: atom_id res chain seq x y z
N MET A 1 5.55 22.43 7.42
CA MET A 1 4.27 21.70 7.34
C MET A 1 4.18 20.96 6.03
N ASP A 2 3.77 19.72 6.07
CA ASP A 2 3.71 18.88 4.87
C ASP A 2 2.36 19.04 4.16
N ARG A 3 2.37 19.69 3.01
CA ARG A 3 1.16 19.92 2.21
C ARG A 3 0.64 18.67 1.52
N THR A 4 1.48 17.64 1.39
CA THR A 4 1.09 16.39 0.74
C THR A 4 -0.03 15.69 1.51
N VAL A 5 0.12 15.59 2.83
CA VAL A 5 -0.90 14.96 3.68
C VAL A 5 -2.16 15.82 3.71
N ASP A 6 -2.03 17.15 3.74
CA ASP A 6 -3.20 18.05 3.71
C ASP A 6 -3.98 17.90 2.41
N ALA A 7 -3.29 17.81 1.25
CA ALA A 7 -3.94 17.61 -0.05
C ALA A 7 -4.62 16.25 -0.11
N MET A 8 -4.00 15.23 0.46
CA MET A 8 -4.59 13.90 0.54
C MET A 8 -5.87 13.92 1.39
N MET A 9 -5.83 14.58 2.53
CA MET A 9 -7.00 14.72 3.40
C MET A 9 -8.16 15.41 2.70
N ALA A 10 -7.87 16.48 1.95
CA ALA A 10 -8.91 17.19 1.19
C ALA A 10 -9.59 16.26 0.18
N SER A 11 -8.82 15.42 -0.52
CA SER A 11 -9.37 14.44 -1.46
C SER A 11 -10.23 13.40 -0.75
N LEU A 12 -9.81 12.93 0.43
CA LEU A 12 -10.57 11.95 1.22
C LEU A 12 -11.88 12.55 1.73
N GLU A 13 -11.87 13.81 2.16
CA GLU A 13 -13.09 14.51 2.59
C GLU A 13 -14.08 14.68 1.45
N ALA A 14 -13.58 14.79 0.22
CA ALA A 14 -14.41 14.82 -0.98
C ALA A 14 -14.87 13.42 -1.44
N GLY A 15 -14.46 12.37 -0.74
CA GLY A 15 -14.85 10.99 -1.05
C GLY A 15 -14.03 10.36 -2.18
N ASP A 16 -12.87 10.92 -2.51
CA ASP A 16 -12.04 10.45 -3.63
C ASP A 16 -10.72 9.84 -3.14
N LEU A 17 -10.77 8.56 -2.82
CA LEU A 17 -9.61 7.82 -2.33
C LEU A 17 -8.52 7.69 -3.41
N VAL A 18 -8.90 7.51 -4.67
CA VAL A 18 -7.94 7.41 -5.78
C VAL A 18 -7.17 8.72 -5.94
N ALA A 19 -7.85 9.85 -5.88
CA ALA A 19 -7.19 11.16 -5.94
C ALA A 19 -6.23 11.35 -4.77
N ALA A 20 -6.62 10.92 -3.56
CA ALA A 20 -5.78 10.98 -2.39
C ALA A 20 -4.50 10.16 -2.57
N LEU A 21 -4.65 8.95 -3.11
CA LEU A 21 -3.52 8.06 -3.37
C LEU A 21 -2.60 8.63 -4.45
N LYS A 22 -3.17 9.28 -5.46
CA LYS A 22 -2.39 9.92 -6.52
C LYS A 22 -1.50 11.04 -5.99
N VAL A 23 -1.97 11.79 -5.02
CA VAL A 23 -1.16 12.85 -4.36
C VAL A 23 0.13 12.25 -3.80
N LEU A 24 0.03 11.09 -3.14
CA LEU A 24 1.21 10.40 -2.61
C LEU A 24 2.08 9.82 -3.72
N ASN A 25 1.47 9.19 -4.73
CA ASN A 25 2.20 8.58 -5.84
C ASN A 25 3.02 9.58 -6.62
N ASP A 26 2.52 10.81 -6.79
CA ASP A 26 3.22 11.88 -7.52
C ASP A 26 4.53 12.29 -6.84
N ARG A 27 4.72 11.95 -5.55
CA ARG A 27 5.90 12.30 -4.77
C ARG A 27 7.01 11.26 -4.81
N VAL A 28 6.77 10.08 -5.34
CA VAL A 28 7.71 8.96 -5.30
C VAL A 28 8.05 8.47 -6.70
N VAL A 29 9.14 7.70 -6.82
CA VAL A 29 9.57 7.17 -8.12
C VAL A 29 8.83 5.88 -8.48
N GLN A 30 8.28 5.16 -7.51
CA GLN A 30 7.57 3.93 -7.76
C GLN A 30 6.38 4.16 -8.69
N ARG A 31 6.23 3.27 -9.66
CA ARG A 31 5.17 3.35 -10.66
C ARG A 31 3.78 3.22 -10.06
N TYR A 32 3.63 2.35 -9.05
CA TYR A 32 2.33 1.98 -8.51
C TYR A 32 2.17 2.42 -7.06
N SER A 33 0.95 2.82 -6.72
CA SER A 33 0.52 2.96 -5.32
C SER A 33 -0.84 2.30 -5.17
N ALA A 34 -1.07 1.65 -4.03
CA ALA A 34 -2.30 0.91 -3.83
C ALA A 34 -2.71 0.90 -2.36
N VAL A 35 -4.02 0.75 -2.15
CA VAL A 35 -4.61 0.51 -0.83
C VAL A 35 -5.36 -0.82 -0.91
N TYR A 36 -5.07 -1.71 0.02
CA TYR A 36 -5.74 -3.00 0.14
C TYR A 36 -6.48 -3.07 1.47
N ARG A 37 -7.64 -3.72 1.45
CA ARG A 37 -8.43 -4.01 2.63
C ARG A 37 -8.34 -5.50 2.94
N LEU A 38 -8.16 -5.84 4.22
CA LEU A 38 -8.19 -7.23 4.65
C LEU A 38 -9.65 -7.64 4.89
N THR A 39 -10.09 -8.66 4.18
CA THR A 39 -11.45 -9.18 4.31
C THR A 39 -11.55 -10.20 5.44
N ALA A 40 -12.79 -10.54 5.85
CA ALA A 40 -13.03 -11.51 6.90
C ALA A 40 -12.53 -12.92 6.55
N ASP A 41 -12.52 -13.27 5.27
CA ASP A 41 -12.01 -14.56 4.78
C ASP A 41 -10.50 -14.53 4.48
N ARG A 42 -9.80 -13.52 5.01
CA ARG A 42 -8.34 -13.35 4.93
C ARG A 42 -7.82 -13.21 3.50
N ARG A 43 -8.52 -12.43 2.71
CA ARG A 43 -8.07 -12.00 1.40
C ARG A 43 -7.72 -10.52 1.47
N LEU A 44 -6.84 -10.09 0.57
CA LEU A 44 -6.52 -8.68 0.40
C LEU A 44 -7.23 -8.18 -0.84
N GLU A 45 -8.19 -7.30 -0.62
CA GLU A 45 -9.02 -6.73 -1.68
C GLU A 45 -8.53 -5.33 -2.00
N ASN A 46 -8.26 -5.06 -3.28
CA ASN A 46 -7.84 -3.73 -3.70
C ASN A 46 -9.01 -2.75 -3.62
N VAL A 47 -8.82 -1.64 -2.92
CA VAL A 47 -9.83 -0.57 -2.82
C VAL A 47 -9.41 0.69 -3.56
N ALA A 48 -8.13 0.86 -3.86
CA ALA A 48 -7.64 1.97 -4.68
C ALA A 48 -6.30 1.59 -5.31
N PHE A 49 -6.07 2.04 -6.53
CA PHE A 49 -4.87 1.74 -7.29
C PHE A 49 -4.52 2.92 -8.20
N VAL A 50 -3.24 3.27 -8.22
CA VAL A 50 -2.71 4.31 -9.10
C VAL A 50 -1.51 3.74 -9.85
N ASP A 51 -1.51 3.91 -11.17
CA ASP A 51 -0.41 3.56 -12.06
C ASP A 51 -0.01 4.82 -12.82
N LYS A 52 1.25 5.22 -12.73
CA LYS A 52 1.75 6.40 -13.46
C LYS A 52 1.52 6.31 -14.97
N LEU A 53 1.44 5.10 -15.51
CA LEU A 53 1.17 4.87 -16.93
C LEU A 53 -0.32 4.79 -17.25
N ALA A 54 -1.19 4.91 -16.24
CA ALA A 54 -2.64 4.88 -16.38
C ALA A 54 -3.17 3.62 -17.09
N LEU A 55 -2.50 2.49 -16.93
CA LEU A 55 -2.94 1.21 -17.47
C LEU A 55 -3.97 0.56 -16.53
N PRO A 56 -4.85 -0.32 -17.06
CA PRO A 56 -5.83 -1.01 -16.23
C PRO A 56 -5.16 -1.85 -15.13
N TYR A 57 -5.79 -1.89 -13.96
CA TYR A 57 -5.32 -2.71 -12.86
C TYR A 57 -5.38 -4.20 -13.24
N PRO A 58 -4.27 -4.95 -13.08
CA PRO A 58 -4.26 -6.38 -13.44
C PRO A 58 -5.26 -7.17 -12.60
N GLU A 59 -6.09 -7.98 -13.26
CA GLU A 59 -7.12 -8.76 -12.59
C GLU A 59 -6.57 -9.66 -11.47
N HIS A 60 -5.42 -10.28 -11.71
CA HIS A 60 -4.83 -11.21 -10.75
C HIS A 60 -4.34 -10.52 -9.46
N LEU A 61 -4.30 -9.18 -9.43
CA LEU A 61 -3.93 -8.41 -8.24
C LEU A 61 -5.13 -7.81 -7.51
N GLN A 62 -6.36 -7.98 -8.02
CA GLN A 62 -7.54 -7.36 -7.42
C GLN A 62 -7.93 -7.98 -6.09
N ALA A 63 -7.74 -9.29 -5.94
CA ALA A 63 -7.97 -9.98 -4.68
C ALA A 63 -6.90 -11.06 -4.54
N VAL A 64 -6.08 -10.95 -3.50
CA VAL A 64 -4.93 -11.83 -3.30
C VAL A 64 -5.07 -12.52 -1.94
N PRO A 65 -4.89 -13.85 -1.86
CA PRO A 65 -4.83 -14.52 -0.56
C PRO A 65 -3.72 -13.93 0.30
N TYR A 66 -3.98 -13.77 1.59
CA TYR A 66 -3.04 -13.15 2.55
C TYR A 66 -1.62 -13.74 2.45
N GLY A 67 -1.49 -15.06 2.43
CA GLY A 67 -0.19 -15.72 2.38
C GLY A 67 0.52 -15.66 1.04
N MET A 68 -0.13 -15.13 -0.01
CA MET A 68 0.43 -15.02 -1.35
C MET A 68 0.90 -13.62 -1.71
N SER A 69 0.85 -12.68 -0.76
CA SER A 69 1.22 -11.29 -1.00
C SER A 69 2.37 -10.85 -0.10
N PHE A 70 3.04 -9.74 -0.48
CA PHE A 70 4.01 -9.12 0.42
C PHE A 70 3.34 -8.47 1.63
N CYS A 71 2.04 -8.20 1.57
CA CYS A 71 1.31 -7.58 2.67
C CYS A 71 1.35 -8.44 3.95
N GLN A 72 1.54 -9.76 3.85
CA GLN A 72 1.68 -10.61 5.02
C GLN A 72 2.82 -10.15 5.94
N PHE A 73 3.91 -9.63 5.35
CA PHE A 73 5.05 -9.13 6.14
C PHE A 73 4.70 -7.80 6.80
N THR A 74 3.92 -6.97 6.12
CA THR A 74 3.44 -5.70 6.68
C THR A 74 2.53 -5.96 7.87
N PHE A 75 1.66 -6.94 7.79
CA PHE A 75 0.78 -7.31 8.90
C PHE A 75 1.57 -7.86 10.09
N ALA A 76 2.64 -8.62 9.83
CA ALA A 76 3.45 -9.19 10.90
C ALA A 76 4.22 -8.12 11.68
N ASP A 77 4.76 -7.11 10.99
CA ASP A 77 5.69 -6.14 11.58
C ASP A 77 5.16 -4.71 11.62
N GLY A 78 3.96 -4.45 11.09
CA GLY A 78 3.39 -3.10 10.97
C GLY A 78 3.89 -2.34 9.75
N GLU A 79 5.00 -2.75 9.17
CA GLU A 79 5.57 -2.19 7.96
C GLU A 79 6.46 -3.22 7.26
N PHE A 80 6.65 -3.03 5.96
CA PHE A 80 7.63 -3.82 5.21
C PHE A 80 8.22 -2.96 4.12
N ARG A 81 9.55 -2.99 4.00
CA ARG A 81 10.26 -2.21 2.99
C ARG A 81 11.32 -3.07 2.32
N THR A 82 11.28 -3.10 0.98
CA THR A 82 12.37 -3.65 0.18
C THR A 82 12.57 -2.81 -1.07
N SER A 83 13.80 -2.44 -1.35
CA SER A 83 14.16 -1.67 -2.55
C SER A 83 14.43 -2.59 -3.75
N ASP A 84 14.76 -3.85 -3.49
CA ASP A 84 14.94 -4.87 -4.53
C ASP A 84 14.65 -6.25 -3.93
N SER A 85 13.47 -6.77 -4.22
CA SER A 85 13.02 -8.05 -3.69
C SER A 85 13.87 -9.23 -4.18
N SER A 86 14.47 -9.10 -5.38
CA SER A 86 15.32 -10.17 -5.94
C SER A 86 16.57 -10.40 -5.10
N MET A 87 16.99 -9.41 -4.33
CA MET A 87 18.17 -9.45 -3.46
C MET A 87 17.81 -9.60 -1.99
N ASP A 88 16.53 -9.74 -1.66
CA ASP A 88 16.04 -9.74 -0.28
C ASP A 88 15.78 -11.17 0.18
N HIS A 89 16.65 -11.69 1.04
CA HIS A 89 16.56 -13.07 1.52
C HIS A 89 15.33 -13.33 2.39
N ARG A 90 14.71 -12.30 2.96
CA ARG A 90 13.46 -12.47 3.70
C ARG A 90 12.34 -13.00 2.81
N LEU A 91 12.48 -12.85 1.50
CA LEU A 91 11.46 -13.23 0.50
C LEU A 91 11.80 -14.53 -0.21
N ASP A 92 12.80 -15.28 0.24
CA ASP A 92 13.17 -16.55 -0.38
C ASP A 92 11.95 -17.49 -0.43
N GLY A 93 11.67 -18.01 -1.64
CA GLY A 93 10.51 -18.86 -1.87
C GLY A 93 9.18 -18.12 -2.10
N HIS A 94 9.15 -16.81 -1.99
CA HIS A 94 7.91 -16.04 -2.21
C HIS A 94 7.63 -15.92 -3.72
N PRO A 95 6.36 -16.12 -4.17
CA PRO A 95 6.02 -16.10 -5.60
C PRO A 95 6.32 -14.78 -6.29
N TYR A 96 6.28 -13.65 -5.58
CA TYR A 96 6.52 -12.33 -6.17
C TYR A 96 7.97 -11.84 -6.03
N LYS A 97 8.85 -12.64 -5.40
CA LYS A 97 10.26 -12.28 -5.30
C LYS A 97 10.85 -12.11 -6.71
N GLY A 98 11.46 -10.96 -6.98
CA GLY A 98 12.05 -10.65 -8.28
C GLY A 98 11.05 -10.21 -9.34
N LEU A 99 9.75 -10.34 -9.12
CA LEU A 99 8.69 -9.83 -10.00
C LEU A 99 8.28 -8.42 -9.62
N VAL A 100 7.87 -8.25 -8.35
CA VAL A 100 7.66 -6.92 -7.76
C VAL A 100 8.95 -6.61 -7.00
N LYS A 101 9.84 -5.82 -7.60
CA LYS A 101 11.17 -5.60 -7.03
C LYS A 101 11.20 -4.58 -5.93
N SER A 102 10.47 -3.47 -6.08
CA SER A 102 10.38 -2.44 -5.05
C SER A 102 9.02 -2.52 -4.38
N TYR A 103 8.99 -2.61 -3.05
CA TYR A 103 7.74 -2.67 -2.30
C TYR A 103 7.94 -2.03 -0.92
N HIS A 104 7.18 -0.98 -0.64
CA HIS A 104 7.22 -0.26 0.63
C HIS A 104 5.79 -0.08 1.11
N ALA A 105 5.47 -0.59 2.28
CA ALA A 105 4.11 -0.63 2.79
C ALA A 105 4.02 -0.33 4.27
N ALA A 106 2.91 0.29 4.67
CA ALA A 106 2.54 0.51 6.06
C ALA A 106 1.16 -0.07 6.31
N SER A 107 0.94 -0.61 7.50
CA SER A 107 -0.36 -1.14 7.89
C SER A 107 -1.33 -0.02 8.22
N ILE A 108 -2.62 -0.24 7.91
CA ILE A 108 -3.72 0.62 8.31
C ILE A 108 -4.39 -0.06 9.50
N VAL A 109 -4.45 0.65 10.63
CA VAL A 109 -4.96 0.08 11.89
C VAL A 109 -6.24 0.82 12.27
N GLY A 110 -7.30 0.05 12.52
CA GLY A 110 -8.58 0.61 12.95
C GLY A 110 -8.60 1.06 14.41
N ASN A 111 -9.72 1.64 14.81
CA ASN A 111 -9.87 2.19 16.17
C ASN A 111 -9.77 1.12 17.26
N ASP A 112 -10.04 -0.13 16.93
CA ASP A 112 -9.95 -1.26 17.87
C ASP A 112 -8.54 -1.85 17.97
N GLY A 113 -7.56 -1.25 17.29
CA GLY A 113 -6.19 -1.75 17.25
C GLY A 113 -5.96 -2.89 16.25
N GLU A 114 -7.00 -3.32 15.54
CA GLU A 114 -6.90 -4.38 14.54
C GLU A 114 -6.43 -3.81 13.20
N ILE A 115 -5.58 -4.57 12.49
CA ILE A 115 -5.15 -4.18 11.15
C ILE A 115 -6.30 -4.39 10.18
N THR A 116 -6.66 -3.33 9.44
CA THR A 116 -7.76 -3.34 8.48
C THR A 116 -7.29 -3.36 7.03
N GLY A 117 -6.03 -3.03 6.78
CA GLY A 117 -5.49 -3.00 5.43
C GLY A 117 -4.06 -2.54 5.37
N THR A 118 -3.61 -2.24 4.16
CA THR A 118 -2.28 -1.71 3.89
C THR A 118 -2.34 -0.60 2.85
N ILE A 119 -1.35 0.30 2.91
CA ILE A 119 -1.07 1.25 1.85
C ILE A 119 0.37 1.04 1.40
N CYS A 120 0.62 1.02 0.10
CA CYS A 120 1.94 0.71 -0.42
C CYS A 120 2.29 1.50 -1.68
N HIS A 121 3.59 1.67 -1.88
CA HIS A 121 4.20 2.04 -3.16
C HIS A 121 5.01 0.86 -3.64
N PHE A 122 4.87 0.49 -4.91
CA PHE A 122 5.64 -0.62 -5.46
C PHE A 122 5.96 -0.43 -6.95
N ASP A 123 6.92 -1.21 -7.43
CA ASP A 123 7.35 -1.15 -8.82
C ASP A 123 7.90 -2.51 -9.25
N LEU A 124 7.87 -2.74 -10.54
CA LEU A 124 8.50 -3.91 -11.16
C LEU A 124 10.01 -3.74 -11.27
N ASP A 125 10.51 -2.51 -11.16
CA ASP A 125 11.94 -2.19 -11.11
C ASP A 125 12.38 -1.93 -9.68
N ALA A 126 13.65 -2.22 -9.40
CA ALA A 126 14.25 -1.89 -8.10
C ALA A 126 14.31 -0.37 -7.94
N ALA A 127 13.89 0.12 -6.79
CA ALA A 127 13.95 1.55 -6.48
C ALA A 127 13.87 1.76 -4.97
N PRO A 128 14.68 2.66 -4.40
CA PRO A 128 14.57 3.02 -3.00
C PRO A 128 13.38 3.95 -2.77
N LEU A 129 12.96 4.05 -1.52
CA LEU A 129 12.01 5.05 -1.08
C LEU A 129 12.68 5.86 0.02
N ALA A 130 12.70 7.19 -0.13
CA ALA A 130 13.27 8.06 0.88
C ALA A 130 12.49 7.94 2.20
N ASP A 131 13.18 8.05 3.32
CA ASP A 131 12.54 7.93 4.64
C ASP A 131 11.41 8.95 4.82
N ALA A 132 11.59 10.18 4.33
CA ALA A 132 10.53 11.20 4.39
C ALA A 132 9.27 10.78 3.63
N ASP A 133 9.43 10.10 2.50
CA ASP A 133 8.30 9.60 1.72
C ASP A 133 7.63 8.41 2.41
N PHE A 134 8.42 7.56 3.09
CA PHE A 134 7.85 6.48 3.88
C PHE A 134 7.09 7.02 5.10
N GLU A 135 7.58 8.06 5.75
CA GLU A 135 6.88 8.73 6.84
C GLU A 135 5.54 9.30 6.38
N ARG A 136 5.47 9.85 5.16
CA ARG A 136 4.21 10.31 4.56
C ARG A 136 3.26 9.14 4.32
N LEU A 137 3.79 8.00 3.92
CA LEU A 137 2.99 6.79 3.73
C LEU A 137 2.39 6.33 5.07
N GLN A 138 3.17 6.36 6.14
CA GLN A 138 2.71 6.03 7.49
C GLN A 138 1.65 7.04 7.98
N ALA A 139 1.86 8.33 7.71
CA ALA A 139 0.89 9.36 8.05
C ALA A 139 -0.43 9.14 7.30
N ALA A 140 -0.34 8.77 6.02
CA ALA A 140 -1.51 8.44 5.21
C ALA A 140 -2.25 7.22 5.79
N ALA A 141 -1.53 6.21 6.23
CA ALA A 141 -2.15 5.04 6.86
C ALA A 141 -2.97 5.42 8.09
N ARG A 142 -2.46 6.34 8.90
CA ARG A 142 -3.19 6.84 10.09
C ARG A 142 -4.47 7.58 9.70
N VAL A 143 -4.42 8.41 8.66
CA VAL A 143 -5.60 9.13 8.17
C VAL A 143 -6.63 8.14 7.61
N LEU A 144 -6.17 7.15 6.85
CA LEU A 144 -7.04 6.16 6.22
C LEU A 144 -7.74 5.26 7.25
N SER A 145 -7.23 5.17 8.47
CA SER A 145 -7.87 4.34 9.50
C SER A 145 -9.33 4.70 9.75
N THR A 146 -9.70 5.97 9.52
CA THR A 146 -11.06 6.46 9.70
C THR A 146 -11.84 6.58 8.38
N HIS A 147 -11.18 6.40 7.24
CA HIS A 147 -11.78 6.57 5.91
C HIS A 147 -11.91 5.26 5.15
N LEU A 148 -11.24 4.20 5.59
CA LEU A 148 -11.33 2.90 4.96
C LEU A 148 -12.59 2.19 5.46
N PRO A 149 -13.37 1.53 4.55
CA PRO A 149 -14.53 0.77 5.01
C PRO A 149 -14.12 -0.27 6.04
N PRO A 150 -14.98 -0.57 7.05
CA PRO A 150 -14.67 -1.59 8.03
C PRO A 150 -14.51 -2.96 7.36
N ARG A 151 -13.76 -3.85 8.03
CA ARG A 151 -13.64 -5.22 7.58
C ARG A 151 -15.04 -5.85 7.53
N ASP A 152 -15.22 -6.70 6.55
CA ASP A 152 -16.48 -7.43 6.41
C ASP A 152 -16.77 -8.24 7.66
N ALA A 153 -17.99 -8.16 8.08
CA ALA A 153 -18.46 -8.96 9.20
C ALA A 153 -18.63 -10.41 8.75
#